data_5b98cb283f3079680049cb75628071d5
#
_entry.id   5b98cb283f3079680049cb75628071d5
#
_cell.length_a   1.000
_cell.length_b   1.000
_cell.length_c   1.000
_cell.angle_alpha   90.00
_cell.angle_beta   90.00
_cell.angle_gamma   90.00
#
_symmetry.space_group_name_H-M   'P 1'
#
loop_
_entity.id
_entity.type
_entity.pdbx_description
1 polymer ?
#
loop_
_entity_poly.entity_id
_entity_poly.type
_entity_poly.pdbx_seq_one_letter_code
_entity_poly.pdbx_strand_id
1 'polypeptide(L)'
;MHRAIATLHTHSAELTQAQQWMSAICGPHLLRSRHPEQLCFSHLGTRLPALGTVLGRIAYGTAVNIDIRSLDAYSISLPLRGRQRLRSGRAQVRSDAACGLVVSPLEAHSLELGGDCEKLQVVVHRRALEEVAEEMLQRPLREPIRFRAEMDIGREEVAAWWLSVRQLLDNWGPLSALYAQPRLARDMECLLIRALLLAQPNNYSDELEQGGQERIPHYLVRARQFLQDHAREALRLNDLEQVAGVSREKLYEAFRRHHGLTPMAYLKHYRLKAVRSALLSGGAVVSVSSVALEWGFGHLGRFASDYRKAFGESPSGTLARLR
;
A
#
# COMPACT_ATOMS: atom_id res chain seq x y z
N MET A 1 -3.44 18.38 12.32
CA MET A 1 -3.05 19.12 11.11
C MET A 1 -3.66 18.40 9.91
N HIS A 2 -4.65 18.98 9.23
CA HIS A 2 -5.19 18.44 7.99
C HIS A 2 -4.07 18.46 6.95
N ARG A 3 -3.63 17.30 6.50
CA ARG A 3 -2.80 17.23 5.29
C ARG A 3 -3.65 17.80 4.15
N ALA A 4 -3.24 18.95 3.62
CA ALA A 4 -3.89 19.55 2.48
C ALA A 4 -3.96 18.53 1.34
N ILE A 5 -5.13 18.40 0.75
CA ILE A 5 -5.36 17.58 -0.45
C ILE A 5 -4.46 18.19 -1.53
N ALA A 6 -3.41 17.48 -1.91
CA ALA A 6 -2.41 18.01 -2.82
C ALA A 6 -2.79 17.65 -4.26
N THR A 7 -3.21 18.64 -5.02
CA THR A 7 -3.18 18.56 -6.48
C THR A 7 -1.72 18.52 -6.92
N LEU A 8 -1.34 17.50 -7.68
CA LEU A 8 0.00 17.32 -8.23
C LEU A 8 -0.03 17.78 -9.68
N HIS A 9 0.64 18.90 -9.97
CA HIS A 9 0.70 19.41 -11.33
C HIS A 9 2.12 19.92 -11.62
N THR A 10 2.70 19.43 -12.72
CA THR A 10 4.00 19.91 -13.20
C THR A 10 4.12 19.75 -14.70
N HIS A 11 4.90 20.65 -15.29
CA HIS A 11 5.42 20.55 -16.65
C HIS A 11 6.93 20.80 -16.62
N SER A 12 7.69 20.07 -17.40
CA SER A 12 9.13 20.27 -17.52
C SER A 12 9.66 19.84 -18.88
N ALA A 13 10.61 20.59 -19.40
CA ALA A 13 11.44 20.21 -20.55
C ALA A 13 12.79 19.64 -20.14
N GLU A 14 13.05 19.47 -18.83
CA GLU A 14 14.31 18.97 -18.29
C GLU A 14 14.16 17.55 -17.75
N LEU A 15 14.99 16.64 -18.23
CA LEU A 15 14.98 15.23 -17.86
C LEU A 15 15.21 15.03 -16.35
N THR A 16 16.11 15.80 -15.76
CA THR A 16 16.45 15.73 -14.34
C THR A 16 15.26 16.14 -13.46
N GLN A 17 14.54 17.20 -13.83
CA GLN A 17 13.36 17.64 -13.10
C GLN A 17 12.22 16.63 -13.19
N ALA A 18 11.97 16.08 -14.39
CA ALA A 18 10.98 15.03 -14.58
C ALA A 18 11.31 13.79 -13.73
N GLN A 19 12.59 13.37 -13.71
CA GLN A 19 13.06 12.25 -12.90
C GLN A 19 12.89 12.53 -11.39
N GLN A 20 13.29 13.70 -10.92
CA GLN A 20 13.16 14.08 -9.49
C GLN A 20 11.69 14.10 -9.06
N TRP A 21 10.81 14.69 -9.88
CA TRP A 21 9.38 14.72 -9.61
C TRP A 21 8.79 13.32 -9.47
N MET A 22 9.06 12.44 -10.44
CA MET A 22 8.53 11.08 -10.40
C MET A 22 9.20 10.22 -9.33
N SER A 23 10.47 10.47 -9.00
CA SER A 23 11.14 9.78 -7.89
C SER A 23 10.53 10.10 -6.52
N ALA A 24 10.01 11.30 -6.33
CA ALA A 24 9.29 11.68 -5.12
C ALA A 24 7.90 11.01 -5.00
N ILE A 25 7.37 10.49 -6.10
CA ILE A 25 6.06 9.82 -6.16
C ILE A 25 6.20 8.30 -6.10
N CYS A 26 7.05 7.73 -6.97
CA CYS A 26 7.16 6.28 -7.17
C CYS A 26 8.35 5.65 -6.43
N GLY A 27 9.34 6.46 -6.05
CA GLY A 27 10.64 6.00 -5.57
C GLY A 27 11.76 6.17 -6.60
N PRO A 28 13.02 5.91 -6.20
CA PRO A 28 14.19 6.19 -7.02
C PRO A 28 14.22 5.34 -8.29
N HIS A 29 14.46 5.98 -9.41
CA HIS A 29 14.64 5.35 -10.73
C HIS A 29 15.54 6.21 -11.60
N LEU A 30 16.01 5.67 -12.71
CA LEU A 30 16.82 6.38 -13.68
C LEU A 30 15.98 6.60 -14.94
N LEU A 31 15.85 7.85 -15.35
CA LEU A 31 15.13 8.26 -16.56
C LEU A 31 16.15 8.58 -17.67
N ARG A 32 15.97 7.99 -18.84
CA ARG A 32 16.82 8.22 -20.01
C ARG A 32 15.96 8.49 -21.25
N SER A 33 16.43 9.36 -22.14
CA SER A 33 15.88 9.56 -23.47
C SER A 33 17.04 9.63 -24.48
N ARG A 34 16.75 9.22 -25.73
CA ARG A 34 17.65 9.44 -26.85
C ARG A 34 17.52 10.86 -27.41
N HIS A 35 16.38 11.51 -27.15
CA HIS A 35 16.02 12.85 -27.62
C HIS A 35 15.58 13.71 -26.44
N PRO A 36 16.47 14.02 -25.49
CA PRO A 36 16.12 14.79 -24.30
C PRO A 36 15.65 16.22 -24.63
N GLU A 37 16.09 16.75 -25.77
CA GLU A 37 15.68 18.07 -26.29
C GLU A 37 14.20 18.12 -26.73
N GLN A 38 13.57 16.97 -26.95
CA GLN A 38 12.16 16.86 -27.30
C GLN A 38 11.27 16.59 -26.09
N LEU A 39 11.85 16.57 -24.88
CA LEU A 39 11.10 16.27 -23.68
C LEU A 39 10.03 17.36 -23.44
N CYS A 40 8.80 16.90 -23.28
CA CYS A 40 7.66 17.70 -22.85
C CYS A 40 6.91 16.93 -21.77
N PHE A 41 7.56 16.83 -20.61
CA PHE A 41 7.02 16.08 -19.48
C PHE A 41 5.83 16.81 -18.88
N SER A 42 4.73 16.09 -18.68
CA SER A 42 3.56 16.58 -17.98
C SER A 42 3.06 15.53 -16.98
N HIS A 43 2.71 15.97 -15.79
CA HIS A 43 2.01 15.18 -14.79
C HIS A 43 0.88 15.99 -14.20
N LEU A 44 -0.34 15.48 -14.29
CA LEU A 44 -1.53 16.04 -13.67
C LEU A 44 -2.19 14.95 -12.81
N GLY A 45 -2.31 15.19 -11.52
CA GLY A 45 -2.83 14.17 -10.62
C GLY A 45 -3.18 14.68 -9.23
N THR A 46 -3.44 13.74 -8.34
CA THR A 46 -3.74 14.01 -6.95
C THR A 46 -3.13 12.96 -6.04
N ARG A 47 -2.81 13.35 -4.81
CA ARG A 47 -2.44 12.43 -3.73
C ARG A 47 -3.60 12.33 -2.77
N LEU A 48 -4.12 11.12 -2.61
CA LEU A 48 -5.17 10.83 -1.64
C LEU A 48 -4.61 10.94 -0.21
N PRO A 49 -5.38 11.51 0.74
CA PRO A 49 -4.79 11.97 2.00
C PRO A 49 -4.59 10.89 3.06
N ALA A 50 -5.29 9.77 2.99
CA ALA A 50 -5.29 8.78 4.06
C ALA A 50 -4.09 7.81 3.99
N LEU A 51 -3.89 7.15 2.85
CA LEU A 51 -2.82 6.16 2.62
C LEU A 51 -1.74 6.70 1.66
N GLY A 52 -1.97 7.86 1.05
CA GLY A 52 -1.02 8.51 0.18
C GLY A 52 -1.00 7.96 -1.25
N THR A 53 -2.04 7.23 -1.67
CA THR A 53 -2.19 6.76 -3.05
C THR A 53 -2.15 7.94 -4.01
N VAL A 54 -1.36 7.85 -5.07
CA VAL A 54 -1.27 8.88 -6.10
C VAL A 54 -1.98 8.40 -7.36
N LEU A 55 -2.85 9.24 -7.88
CA LEU A 55 -3.53 9.04 -9.17
C LEU A 55 -3.12 10.15 -10.10
N GLY A 56 -2.83 9.86 -11.38
CA GLY A 56 -2.45 10.91 -12.31
C GLY A 56 -2.43 10.48 -13.77
N ARG A 57 -2.30 11.49 -14.63
CA ARG A 57 -2.00 11.35 -16.07
C ARG A 57 -0.57 11.79 -16.30
N ILE A 58 0.17 11.03 -17.07
CA ILE A 58 1.58 11.27 -17.37
C ILE A 58 1.82 11.18 -18.87
N ALA A 59 2.59 12.12 -19.39
CA ALA A 59 3.21 12.06 -20.71
C ALA A 59 4.64 12.60 -20.64
N TYR A 60 5.53 12.07 -21.49
CA TYR A 60 6.91 12.56 -21.61
C TYR A 60 7.16 13.34 -22.89
N GLY A 61 6.29 13.20 -23.90
CA GLY A 61 6.43 13.89 -25.21
C GLY A 61 7.58 13.35 -26.07
N THR A 62 8.42 12.50 -25.54
CA THR A 62 9.50 11.81 -26.25
C THR A 62 9.63 10.38 -25.74
N ALA A 63 10.28 9.52 -26.53
CA ALA A 63 10.55 8.15 -26.08
C ALA A 63 11.54 8.14 -24.91
N VAL A 64 11.12 7.45 -23.83
CA VAL A 64 11.93 7.35 -22.61
C VAL A 64 12.10 5.91 -22.16
N ASN A 65 13.22 5.66 -21.48
CA ASN A 65 13.49 4.43 -20.75
C ASN A 65 13.62 4.75 -19.26
N ILE A 66 12.91 4.00 -18.42
CA ILE A 66 12.87 4.14 -16.96
C ILE A 66 13.45 2.87 -16.37
N ASP A 67 14.67 2.96 -15.83
CA ASP A 67 15.33 1.85 -15.17
C ASP A 67 15.06 1.90 -13.66
N ILE A 68 14.44 0.86 -13.15
CA ILE A 68 13.99 0.71 -11.77
C ILE A 68 14.79 -0.43 -11.14
N ARG A 69 15.52 -0.15 -10.07
CA ARG A 69 16.24 -1.19 -9.32
C ARG A 69 15.36 -1.76 -8.20
N SER A 70 14.65 -0.90 -7.53
CA SER A 70 13.73 -1.25 -6.45
C SER A 70 12.77 -0.09 -6.20
N LEU A 71 11.48 -0.38 -6.06
CA LEU A 71 10.48 0.58 -5.60
C LEU A 71 9.96 0.15 -4.23
N ASP A 72 9.50 1.11 -3.44
CA ASP A 72 8.71 0.84 -2.22
C ASP A 72 7.22 1.13 -2.46
N ALA A 73 6.79 0.96 -3.71
CA ALA A 73 5.43 1.18 -4.16
C ALA A 73 5.08 0.27 -5.34
N TYR A 74 3.80 -0.04 -5.47
CA TYR A 74 3.21 -0.61 -6.68
C TYR A 74 2.90 0.52 -7.65
N SER A 75 3.34 0.40 -8.90
CA SER A 75 3.03 1.34 -9.95
C SER A 75 2.16 0.67 -11.01
N ILE A 76 0.91 1.09 -11.09
CA ILE A 76 -0.10 0.54 -11.99
C ILE A 76 -0.33 1.59 -13.08
N SER A 77 -0.28 1.19 -14.36
CA SER A 77 -0.42 2.14 -15.46
C SER A 77 -1.22 1.57 -16.64
N LEU A 78 -1.99 2.44 -17.27
CA LEU A 78 -2.76 2.15 -18.48
C LEU A 78 -2.54 3.25 -19.51
N PRO A 79 -1.94 2.97 -20.69
CA PRO A 79 -1.85 3.93 -21.77
C PRO A 79 -3.24 4.36 -22.25
N LEU A 80 -3.44 5.66 -22.38
CA LEU A 80 -4.59 6.26 -23.07
C LEU A 80 -4.29 6.43 -24.56
N ARG A 81 -3.02 6.67 -24.88
CA ARG A 81 -2.44 6.77 -26.22
C ARG A 81 -1.05 6.16 -26.23
N GLY A 82 -0.59 5.78 -27.41
CA GLY A 82 0.73 5.21 -27.59
C GLY A 82 0.90 3.85 -26.90
N ARG A 83 2.12 3.50 -26.59
CA ARG A 83 2.48 2.18 -26.05
C ARG A 83 3.58 2.29 -25.03
N GLN A 84 3.60 1.31 -24.11
CA GLN A 84 4.71 1.09 -23.19
C GLN A 84 5.10 -0.39 -23.18
N ARG A 85 6.30 -0.69 -22.68
CA ARG A 85 6.84 -2.04 -22.60
C ARG A 85 7.59 -2.22 -21.29
N LEU A 86 7.20 -3.23 -20.53
CA LEU A 86 7.88 -3.62 -19.31
C LEU A 86 8.79 -4.81 -19.56
N ARG A 87 10.03 -4.75 -19.05
CA ARG A 87 10.95 -5.88 -18.96
C ARG A 87 11.25 -6.18 -17.49
N SER A 88 11.09 -7.44 -17.10
CA SER A 88 11.43 -7.95 -15.78
C SER A 88 12.18 -9.26 -15.95
N GLY A 89 13.49 -9.27 -15.73
CA GLY A 89 14.34 -10.40 -16.06
C GLY A 89 14.25 -10.82 -17.53
N ARG A 90 13.77 -12.03 -17.79
CA ARG A 90 13.54 -12.56 -19.16
C ARG A 90 12.12 -12.28 -19.68
N ALA A 91 11.22 -11.88 -18.81
CA ALA A 91 9.85 -11.61 -19.20
C ALA A 91 9.71 -10.20 -19.81
N GLN A 92 8.84 -10.09 -20.81
CA GLN A 92 8.51 -8.85 -21.46
C GLN A 92 7.00 -8.76 -21.64
N VAL A 93 6.41 -7.63 -21.22
CA VAL A 93 4.98 -7.33 -21.38
C VAL A 93 4.84 -6.06 -22.20
N ARG A 94 4.01 -6.12 -23.24
CA ARG A 94 3.59 -4.94 -24.02
C ARG A 94 2.29 -4.43 -23.47
N SER A 95 2.11 -3.13 -23.50
CA SER A 95 0.95 -2.47 -22.93
C SER A 95 0.51 -1.31 -23.84
N ASP A 96 -0.78 -1.23 -24.02
CA ASP A 96 -1.50 -0.19 -24.77
C ASP A 96 -2.87 0.06 -24.12
N ALA A 97 -3.79 0.70 -24.85
CA ALA A 97 -5.11 1.02 -24.32
C ALA A 97 -5.96 -0.21 -23.92
N ALA A 98 -5.63 -1.40 -24.41
CA ALA A 98 -6.33 -2.65 -24.08
C ALA A 98 -5.63 -3.45 -22.98
N CYS A 99 -4.39 -3.10 -22.63
CA CYS A 99 -3.59 -3.83 -21.66
C CYS A 99 -2.78 -2.89 -20.80
N GLY A 100 -3.11 -2.78 -19.52
CA GLY A 100 -2.32 -2.07 -18.51
C GLY A 100 -1.12 -2.86 -18.02
N LEU A 101 -0.32 -2.24 -17.14
CA LEU A 101 0.82 -2.84 -16.48
C LEU A 101 0.78 -2.64 -14.96
N VAL A 102 1.24 -3.65 -14.23
CA VAL A 102 1.59 -3.53 -12.81
C VAL A 102 3.08 -3.78 -12.63
N VAL A 103 3.77 -2.81 -12.06
CA VAL A 103 5.14 -2.93 -11.59
C VAL A 103 5.10 -3.19 -10.09
N SER A 104 5.46 -4.39 -9.67
CA SER A 104 5.54 -4.77 -8.26
C SER A 104 6.86 -4.26 -7.64
N PRO A 105 6.89 -3.95 -6.34
CA PRO A 105 8.09 -3.52 -5.64
C PRO A 105 9.12 -4.66 -5.50
N LEU A 106 10.34 -4.29 -5.09
CA LEU A 106 11.46 -5.20 -4.75
C LEU A 106 12.08 -5.96 -5.92
N GLU A 107 11.65 -5.72 -7.14
CA GLU A 107 12.22 -6.32 -8.35
C GLU A 107 12.82 -5.25 -9.26
N ALA A 108 13.84 -5.65 -10.04
CA ALA A 108 14.42 -4.77 -11.04
C ALA A 108 13.60 -4.82 -12.33
N HIS A 109 13.24 -3.65 -12.83
CA HIS A 109 12.44 -3.49 -14.04
C HIS A 109 13.04 -2.45 -14.97
N SER A 110 12.82 -2.59 -16.27
CA SER A 110 13.02 -1.54 -17.25
C SER A 110 11.70 -1.28 -17.98
N LEU A 111 11.25 -0.02 -17.99
CA LEU A 111 10.00 0.42 -18.60
C LEU A 111 10.31 1.38 -19.74
N GLU A 112 9.98 0.96 -20.97
CA GLU A 112 10.10 1.77 -22.18
C GLU A 112 8.74 2.40 -22.51
N LEU A 113 8.70 3.71 -22.77
CA LEU A 113 7.51 4.43 -23.23
C LEU A 113 7.78 5.02 -24.61
N GLY A 114 6.80 4.90 -25.52
CA GLY A 114 6.82 5.61 -26.80
C GLY A 114 6.70 7.13 -26.61
N GLY A 115 7.15 7.90 -27.57
CA GLY A 115 7.09 9.37 -27.50
C GLY A 115 5.67 9.94 -27.47
N ASP A 116 4.72 9.21 -28.01
CA ASP A 116 3.28 9.53 -28.03
C ASP A 116 2.52 8.93 -26.83
N CYS A 117 3.23 8.25 -25.92
CA CYS A 117 2.60 7.56 -24.80
C CYS A 117 2.10 8.55 -23.76
N GLU A 118 0.78 8.62 -23.61
CA GLU A 118 0.07 9.25 -22.49
C GLU A 118 -0.65 8.16 -21.72
N LYS A 119 -0.46 8.12 -20.39
CA LYS A 119 -1.02 7.07 -19.56
C LYS A 119 -1.65 7.57 -18.27
N LEU A 120 -2.66 6.84 -17.81
CA LEU A 120 -3.07 6.87 -16.40
C LEU A 120 -2.03 6.14 -15.56
N GLN A 121 -1.78 6.64 -14.37
CA GLN A 121 -0.94 5.99 -13.37
C GLN A 121 -1.58 6.04 -11.99
N VAL A 122 -1.51 4.91 -11.30
CA VAL A 122 -1.85 4.78 -9.89
C VAL A 122 -0.60 4.28 -9.17
N VAL A 123 -0.23 4.97 -8.09
CA VAL A 123 0.90 4.57 -7.24
C VAL A 123 0.38 4.31 -5.85
N VAL A 124 0.54 3.08 -5.38
CA VAL A 124 0.15 2.65 -4.03
C VAL A 124 1.40 2.24 -3.27
N HIS A 125 1.68 2.88 -2.14
CA HIS A 125 2.80 2.50 -1.30
C HIS A 125 2.66 1.03 -0.88
N ARG A 126 3.78 0.28 -0.97
CA ARG A 126 3.84 -1.15 -0.65
C ARG A 126 3.16 -1.46 0.67
N ARG A 127 3.51 -0.72 1.70
CA ARG A 127 2.97 -0.90 3.04
C ARG A 127 1.45 -0.70 3.10
N ALA A 128 0.92 0.31 2.43
CA ALA A 128 -0.53 0.58 2.41
C ALA A 128 -1.30 -0.56 1.75
N LEU A 129 -0.79 -1.10 0.64
CA LEU A 129 -1.41 -2.22 -0.07
C LEU A 129 -1.32 -3.51 0.76
N GLU A 130 -0.16 -3.79 1.38
CA GLU A 130 0.05 -4.95 2.23
C GLU A 130 -0.82 -4.89 3.50
N GLU A 131 -0.97 -3.73 4.14
CA GLU A 131 -1.89 -3.54 5.28
C GLU A 131 -3.35 -3.84 4.91
N VAL A 132 -3.81 -3.36 3.75
CA VAL A 132 -5.18 -3.64 3.26
C VAL A 132 -5.35 -5.12 2.93
N ALA A 133 -4.37 -5.76 2.32
CA ALA A 133 -4.42 -7.20 2.06
C ALA A 133 -4.42 -8.03 3.34
N GLU A 134 -3.60 -7.67 4.34
CA GLU A 134 -3.62 -8.30 5.67
C GLU A 134 -4.97 -8.13 6.37
N GLU A 135 -5.61 -6.96 6.22
CA GLU A 135 -6.98 -6.74 6.71
C GLU A 135 -8.00 -7.67 6.02
N MET A 136 -7.89 -7.86 4.69
CA MET A 136 -8.78 -8.76 3.95
C MET A 136 -8.55 -10.23 4.32
N LEU A 137 -7.29 -10.66 4.42
CA LEU A 137 -6.90 -12.01 4.78
C LEU A 137 -7.04 -12.31 6.29
N GLN A 138 -7.22 -11.28 7.11
CA GLN A 138 -7.27 -11.36 8.57
C GLN A 138 -6.04 -12.01 9.21
N ARG A 139 -4.89 -11.96 8.53
CA ARG A 139 -3.59 -12.47 8.99
C ARG A 139 -2.44 -11.70 8.34
N PRO A 140 -1.22 -11.74 8.93
CA PRO A 140 -0.03 -11.20 8.29
C PRO A 140 0.26 -11.91 6.96
N LEU A 141 0.81 -11.17 6.01
CA LEU A 141 1.33 -11.73 4.78
C LEU A 141 2.57 -12.58 5.05
N ARG A 142 2.70 -13.72 4.38
CA ARG A 142 3.88 -14.60 4.44
C ARG A 142 5.00 -14.09 3.56
N GLU A 143 4.65 -13.50 2.44
CA GLU A 143 5.55 -12.88 1.47
C GLU A 143 4.90 -11.63 0.87
N PRO A 144 5.66 -10.72 0.23
CA PRO A 144 5.10 -9.55 -0.44
C PRO A 144 4.11 -9.92 -1.53
N ILE A 145 3.12 -9.06 -1.75
CA ILE A 145 2.17 -9.25 -2.85
C ILE A 145 2.91 -9.08 -4.18
N ARG A 146 2.71 -10.04 -5.09
CA ARG A 146 3.22 -10.00 -6.46
C ARG A 146 2.06 -10.13 -7.41
N PHE A 147 1.78 -9.05 -8.11
CA PHE A 147 0.79 -9.06 -9.17
C PHE A 147 1.33 -9.68 -10.45
N ARG A 148 0.45 -10.29 -11.23
CA ARG A 148 0.70 -10.52 -12.65
C ARG A 148 0.92 -9.16 -13.30
N ALA A 149 2.04 -9.01 -14.03
CA ALA A 149 2.43 -7.72 -14.58
C ALA A 149 1.46 -7.19 -15.65
N GLU A 150 0.85 -8.09 -16.41
CA GLU A 150 -0.12 -7.79 -17.46
C GLU A 150 -1.52 -7.60 -16.88
N MET A 151 -2.17 -6.50 -17.23
CA MET A 151 -3.50 -6.08 -16.77
C MET A 151 -4.46 -6.03 -17.95
N ASP A 152 -5.19 -7.13 -18.21
CA ASP A 152 -6.11 -7.27 -19.33
C ASP A 152 -7.40 -6.47 -19.10
N ILE A 153 -7.65 -5.45 -19.93
CA ILE A 153 -8.85 -4.60 -19.86
C ILE A 153 -10.10 -5.34 -20.35
N GLY A 154 -9.95 -6.46 -21.08
CA GLY A 154 -11.07 -7.32 -21.47
C GLY A 154 -11.76 -7.99 -20.29
N ARG A 155 -11.12 -8.06 -19.12
CA ARG A 155 -11.74 -8.54 -17.89
C ARG A 155 -12.59 -7.44 -17.25
N GLU A 156 -13.86 -7.77 -16.97
CA GLU A 156 -14.83 -6.79 -16.45
C GLU A 156 -14.36 -6.11 -15.16
N GLU A 157 -13.77 -6.86 -14.24
CA GLU A 157 -13.30 -6.34 -12.94
C GLU A 157 -12.15 -5.33 -13.12
N VAL A 158 -11.23 -5.61 -14.06
CA VAL A 158 -10.10 -4.74 -14.39
C VAL A 158 -10.59 -3.47 -15.08
N ALA A 159 -11.52 -3.61 -16.04
CA ALA A 159 -12.13 -2.47 -16.72
C ALA A 159 -12.90 -1.57 -15.72
N ALA A 160 -13.68 -2.16 -14.81
CA ALA A 160 -14.42 -1.44 -13.78
C ALA A 160 -13.49 -0.70 -12.82
N TRP A 161 -12.35 -1.31 -12.44
CA TRP A 161 -11.36 -0.65 -11.61
C TRP A 161 -10.76 0.59 -12.29
N TRP A 162 -10.36 0.48 -13.55
CA TRP A 162 -9.85 1.62 -14.32
C TRP A 162 -10.90 2.71 -14.56
N LEU A 163 -12.16 2.32 -14.76
CA LEU A 163 -13.27 3.27 -14.84
C LEU A 163 -13.39 4.08 -13.54
N SER A 164 -13.30 3.42 -12.38
CA SER A 164 -13.33 4.07 -11.06
C SER A 164 -12.17 5.04 -10.88
N VAL A 165 -10.95 4.65 -11.27
CA VAL A 165 -9.77 5.52 -11.26
C VAL A 165 -9.96 6.76 -12.13
N ARG A 166 -10.49 6.57 -13.35
CA ARG A 166 -10.75 7.66 -14.30
C ARG A 166 -11.79 8.62 -13.76
N GLN A 167 -12.92 8.10 -13.27
CA GLN A 167 -13.99 8.92 -12.69
C GLN A 167 -13.50 9.72 -11.49
N LEU A 168 -12.66 9.12 -10.64
CA LEU A 168 -12.08 9.81 -9.50
C LEU A 168 -11.17 10.97 -9.93
N LEU A 169 -10.33 10.77 -10.96
CA LEU A 169 -9.47 11.81 -11.51
C LEU A 169 -10.27 12.93 -12.19
N ASP A 170 -11.22 12.57 -13.04
CA ASP A 170 -12.00 13.52 -13.84
C ASP A 170 -12.94 14.37 -12.96
N ASN A 171 -13.38 13.84 -11.81
CA ASN A 171 -14.28 14.51 -10.87
C ASN A 171 -13.58 14.89 -9.55
N TRP A 172 -12.27 15.00 -9.53
CA TRP A 172 -11.52 15.25 -8.29
C TRP A 172 -11.94 16.52 -7.56
N GLY A 173 -12.22 17.61 -8.28
CA GLY A 173 -12.64 18.87 -7.68
C GLY A 173 -13.83 18.71 -6.72
N PRO A 174 -15.01 18.25 -7.18
CA PRO A 174 -16.18 17.97 -6.32
C PRO A 174 -15.92 16.91 -5.28
N LEU A 175 -15.22 15.81 -5.62
CA LEU A 175 -14.98 14.69 -4.71
C LEU A 175 -13.98 15.03 -3.61
N SER A 176 -13.11 16.00 -3.80
CA SER A 176 -12.08 16.40 -2.82
C SER A 176 -12.67 16.76 -1.46
N ALA A 177 -13.90 17.32 -1.42
CA ALA A 177 -14.60 17.63 -0.18
C ALA A 177 -14.92 16.37 0.65
N LEU A 178 -15.23 15.23 0.02
CA LEU A 178 -15.45 13.96 0.71
C LEU A 178 -14.13 13.43 1.29
N TYR A 179 -13.04 13.54 0.54
CA TYR A 179 -11.71 13.12 0.98
C TYR A 179 -11.10 14.04 2.05
N ALA A 180 -11.68 15.21 2.30
CA ALA A 180 -11.32 16.05 3.44
C ALA A 180 -11.75 15.43 4.78
N GLN A 181 -12.69 14.47 4.79
CA GLN A 181 -13.13 13.75 5.98
C GLN A 181 -12.22 12.53 6.21
N PRO A 182 -11.39 12.49 7.28
CA PRO A 182 -10.33 11.49 7.42
C PRO A 182 -10.80 10.02 7.41
N ARG A 183 -11.96 9.73 8.04
CA ARG A 183 -12.52 8.37 8.05
C ARG A 183 -12.97 7.96 6.66
N LEU A 184 -13.75 8.81 6.01
CA LEU A 184 -14.28 8.54 4.68
C LEU A 184 -13.13 8.44 3.65
N ALA A 185 -12.13 9.31 3.72
CA ALA A 185 -10.93 9.24 2.88
C ALA A 185 -10.24 7.88 2.98
N ARG A 186 -10.07 7.36 4.21
CA ARG A 186 -9.46 6.03 4.42
C ARG A 186 -10.32 4.91 3.82
N ASP A 187 -11.63 4.95 4.07
CA ASP A 187 -12.54 3.91 3.57
C ASP A 187 -12.55 3.86 2.04
N MET A 188 -12.60 5.03 1.39
CA MET A 188 -12.56 5.14 -0.08
C MET A 188 -11.21 4.69 -0.66
N GLU A 189 -10.10 5.05 -0.03
CA GLU A 189 -8.75 4.59 -0.46
C GLU A 189 -8.59 3.09 -0.26
N CYS A 190 -9.04 2.55 0.88
CA CYS A 190 -9.07 1.11 1.12
C CYS A 190 -9.96 0.38 0.10
N LEU A 191 -11.10 0.94 -0.28
CA LEU A 191 -11.97 0.35 -1.31
C LEU A 191 -11.26 0.25 -2.65
N LEU A 192 -10.56 1.30 -3.08
CA LEU A 192 -9.80 1.30 -4.33
C LEU A 192 -8.70 0.23 -4.34
N ILE A 193 -7.99 0.07 -3.22
CA ILE A 193 -6.94 -0.93 -3.07
C ILE A 193 -7.52 -2.34 -3.01
N ARG A 194 -8.61 -2.57 -2.28
CA ARG A 194 -9.31 -3.86 -2.20
C ARG A 194 -9.81 -4.29 -3.58
N ALA A 195 -10.40 -3.36 -4.33
CA ALA A 195 -10.85 -3.62 -5.68
C ALA A 195 -9.69 -4.01 -6.60
N LEU A 196 -8.51 -3.38 -6.49
CA LEU A 196 -7.30 -3.79 -7.23
C LEU A 196 -6.85 -5.20 -6.86
N LEU A 197 -6.79 -5.53 -5.57
CA LEU A 197 -6.38 -6.84 -5.07
C LEU A 197 -7.28 -7.98 -5.57
N LEU A 198 -8.57 -7.72 -5.75
CA LEU A 198 -9.54 -8.68 -6.27
C LEU A 198 -9.58 -8.72 -7.80
N ALA A 199 -9.41 -7.57 -8.48
CA ALA A 199 -9.49 -7.49 -9.93
C ALA A 199 -8.24 -8.02 -10.62
N GLN A 200 -7.03 -7.76 -10.04
CA GLN A 200 -5.77 -8.12 -10.67
C GLN A 200 -5.16 -9.36 -10.03
N PRO A 201 -4.92 -10.45 -10.81
CA PRO A 201 -4.32 -11.68 -10.30
C PRO A 201 -2.99 -11.43 -9.58
N ASN A 202 -2.85 -12.06 -8.42
CA ASN A 202 -1.67 -11.97 -7.57
C ASN A 202 -1.45 -13.28 -6.82
N ASN A 203 -0.33 -13.41 -6.10
CA ASN A 203 0.03 -14.62 -5.37
C ASN A 203 -0.87 -14.94 -4.15
N TYR A 204 -1.87 -14.11 -3.87
CA TYR A 204 -2.89 -14.34 -2.83
C TYR A 204 -4.32 -14.37 -3.39
N SER A 205 -4.51 -14.36 -4.73
CA SER A 205 -5.85 -14.29 -5.34
C SER A 205 -6.80 -15.36 -4.80
N ASP A 206 -6.36 -16.63 -4.78
CA ASP A 206 -7.19 -17.74 -4.28
C ASP A 206 -7.60 -17.55 -2.82
N GLU A 207 -6.68 -17.08 -1.97
CA GLU A 207 -6.96 -16.83 -0.56
C GLU A 207 -7.87 -15.62 -0.34
N LEU A 208 -7.70 -14.58 -1.15
CA LEU A 208 -8.55 -13.37 -1.12
C LEU A 208 -9.98 -13.66 -1.59
N GLU A 209 -10.15 -14.52 -2.59
CA GLU A 209 -11.46 -14.98 -3.06
C GLU A 209 -12.14 -15.88 -2.03
N GLN A 210 -11.40 -16.82 -1.45
CA GLN A 210 -11.91 -17.74 -0.43
C GLN A 210 -12.21 -17.04 0.89
N GLY A 211 -11.42 -16.04 1.29
CA GLY A 211 -11.63 -15.25 2.50
C GLY A 211 -13.00 -14.54 2.54
N GLY A 212 -13.61 -14.30 1.39
CA GLY A 212 -14.98 -13.80 1.28
C GLY A 212 -16.06 -14.86 1.56
N GLN A 213 -15.72 -16.15 1.53
CA GLN A 213 -16.67 -17.26 1.75
C GLN A 213 -16.60 -17.87 3.15
N GLU A 214 -15.48 -17.77 3.86
CA GLU A 214 -15.39 -18.27 5.24
C GLU A 214 -15.91 -17.22 6.23
N ARG A 215 -17.13 -17.41 6.72
CA ARG A 215 -17.69 -16.57 7.80
C ARG A 215 -16.75 -16.65 9.01
N ILE A 216 -16.08 -15.55 9.32
CA ILE A 216 -15.30 -15.44 10.56
C ILE A 216 -16.23 -15.70 11.74
N PRO A 217 -15.93 -16.68 12.61
CA PRO A 217 -16.80 -16.99 13.73
C PRO A 217 -17.02 -15.77 14.63
N HIS A 218 -18.25 -15.49 15.05
CA HIS A 218 -18.58 -14.33 15.90
C HIS A 218 -17.74 -14.26 17.17
N TYR A 219 -17.37 -15.41 17.76
CA TYR A 219 -16.54 -15.43 18.94
C TYR A 219 -15.11 -14.94 18.64
N LEU A 220 -14.58 -15.20 17.43
CA LEU A 220 -13.26 -14.71 17.01
C LEU A 220 -13.28 -13.20 16.74
N VAL A 221 -14.37 -12.69 16.16
CA VAL A 221 -14.56 -11.23 15.98
C VAL A 221 -14.58 -10.53 17.34
N ARG A 222 -15.35 -11.06 18.32
CA ARG A 222 -15.38 -10.52 19.68
C ARG A 222 -14.03 -10.55 20.36
N ALA A 223 -13.31 -11.69 20.31
CA ALA A 223 -12.00 -11.82 20.91
C ALA A 223 -10.99 -10.85 20.28
N ARG A 224 -11.00 -10.68 18.96
CA ARG A 224 -10.14 -9.74 18.25
C ARG A 224 -10.44 -8.29 18.65
N GLN A 225 -11.71 -7.91 18.66
CA GLN A 225 -12.12 -6.57 19.06
C GLN A 225 -11.69 -6.26 20.49
N PHE A 226 -11.91 -7.19 21.40
CA PHE A 226 -11.46 -7.06 22.80
C PHE A 226 -9.94 -6.87 22.92
N LEU A 227 -9.13 -7.63 22.15
CA LEU A 227 -7.69 -7.47 22.14
C LEU A 227 -7.26 -6.08 21.62
N GLN A 228 -7.99 -5.51 20.67
CA GLN A 228 -7.70 -4.18 20.11
C GLN A 228 -8.10 -3.06 21.07
N ASP A 229 -9.29 -3.15 21.65
CA ASP A 229 -9.85 -2.12 22.55
C ASP A 229 -9.04 -2.03 23.86
N HIS A 230 -8.56 -3.18 24.37
CA HIS A 230 -7.79 -3.28 25.60
C HIS A 230 -6.28 -3.51 25.36
N ALA A 231 -5.79 -3.15 24.16
CA ALA A 231 -4.42 -3.46 23.78
C ALA A 231 -3.33 -2.87 24.69
N ARG A 232 -3.63 -1.82 25.45
CA ARG A 232 -2.70 -1.19 26.40
C ARG A 232 -2.66 -1.87 27.76
N GLU A 233 -3.63 -2.73 28.04
CA GLU A 233 -3.81 -3.39 29.34
C GLU A 233 -3.04 -4.72 29.44
N ALA A 234 -2.86 -5.21 30.65
CA ALA A 234 -2.22 -6.51 30.94
C ALA A 234 -3.24 -7.65 30.72
N LEU A 235 -3.52 -7.99 29.45
CA LEU A 235 -4.47 -9.03 29.09
C LEU A 235 -3.90 -10.44 29.31
N ARG A 236 -4.77 -11.32 29.76
CA ARG A 236 -4.50 -12.77 29.94
C ARG A 236 -5.41 -13.56 28.97
N LEU A 237 -5.00 -14.80 28.73
CA LEU A 237 -5.77 -15.67 27.84
C LEU A 237 -7.18 -15.98 28.37
N ASN A 238 -7.32 -16.09 29.70
CA ASN A 238 -8.61 -16.30 30.34
C ASN A 238 -9.62 -15.16 30.06
N ASP A 239 -9.14 -13.93 29.96
CA ASP A 239 -10.00 -12.78 29.63
C ASP A 239 -10.61 -12.96 28.24
N LEU A 240 -9.85 -13.50 27.29
CA LEU A 240 -10.33 -13.80 25.95
C LEU A 240 -11.31 -14.98 25.94
N GLU A 241 -11.07 -16.02 26.72
CA GLU A 241 -11.98 -17.17 26.85
C GLU A 241 -13.35 -16.71 27.35
N GLN A 242 -13.39 -15.83 28.34
CA GLN A 242 -14.63 -15.27 28.87
C GLN A 242 -15.38 -14.43 27.83
N VAL A 243 -14.68 -13.51 27.16
CA VAL A 243 -15.29 -12.63 26.14
C VAL A 243 -15.75 -13.42 24.91
N ALA A 244 -14.96 -14.38 24.46
CA ALA A 244 -15.29 -15.20 23.30
C ALA A 244 -16.39 -16.23 23.60
N GLY A 245 -16.48 -16.71 24.82
CA GLY A 245 -17.41 -17.78 25.21
C GLY A 245 -17.06 -19.15 24.62
N VAL A 246 -15.77 -19.40 24.35
CA VAL A 246 -15.26 -20.68 23.81
C VAL A 246 -13.95 -21.07 24.51
N SER A 247 -13.59 -22.36 24.42
CA SER A 247 -12.36 -22.88 25.03
C SER A 247 -11.09 -22.26 24.42
N ARG A 248 -10.00 -22.36 25.15
CA ARG A 248 -8.66 -21.96 24.75
C ARG A 248 -8.23 -22.58 23.42
N GLU A 249 -8.45 -23.89 23.30
CA GLU A 249 -8.08 -24.68 22.11
C GLU A 249 -8.79 -24.11 20.88
N LYS A 250 -10.09 -23.86 20.99
CA LYS A 250 -10.92 -23.31 19.91
C LYS A 250 -10.48 -21.89 19.53
N LEU A 251 -10.09 -21.07 20.52
CA LEU A 251 -9.50 -19.75 20.24
C LEU A 251 -8.17 -19.85 19.52
N TYR A 252 -7.27 -20.75 19.96
CA TYR A 252 -5.97 -20.93 19.33
C TYR A 252 -6.11 -21.44 17.90
N GLU A 253 -6.99 -22.41 17.66
CA GLU A 253 -7.28 -22.92 16.32
C GLU A 253 -7.82 -21.81 15.41
N ALA A 254 -8.84 -21.08 15.85
CA ALA A 254 -9.42 -20.00 15.10
C ALA A 254 -8.43 -18.86 14.80
N PHE A 255 -7.65 -18.43 15.80
CA PHE A 255 -6.61 -17.41 15.58
C PHE A 255 -5.52 -17.87 14.62
N ARG A 256 -5.08 -19.14 14.70
CA ARG A 256 -4.10 -19.70 13.76
C ARG A 256 -4.66 -19.80 12.36
N ARG A 257 -5.92 -20.27 12.23
CA ARG A 257 -6.59 -20.44 10.94
C ARG A 257 -6.84 -19.12 10.25
N HIS A 258 -7.41 -18.13 10.96
CA HIS A 258 -7.85 -16.86 10.37
C HIS A 258 -6.80 -15.75 10.43
N HIS A 259 -5.83 -15.82 11.37
CA HIS A 259 -4.81 -14.77 11.55
C HIS A 259 -3.37 -15.26 11.40
N GLY A 260 -3.14 -16.57 11.23
CA GLY A 260 -1.79 -17.16 11.17
C GLY A 260 -0.98 -17.07 12.48
N LEU A 261 -1.58 -16.54 13.54
CA LEU A 261 -0.93 -16.24 14.81
C LEU A 261 -1.71 -16.85 15.99
N THR A 262 -1.04 -16.99 17.14
CA THR A 262 -1.77 -17.24 18.40
C THR A 262 -2.41 -15.94 18.91
N PRO A 263 -3.44 -15.98 19.79
CA PRO A 263 -4.09 -14.76 20.31
C PRO A 263 -3.10 -13.74 20.90
N MET A 264 -2.15 -14.21 21.73
CA MET A 264 -1.16 -13.34 22.36
C MET A 264 -0.08 -12.84 21.37
N ALA A 265 0.25 -13.62 20.34
CA ALA A 265 1.13 -13.17 19.27
C ALA A 265 0.43 -12.10 18.40
N TYR A 266 -0.87 -12.24 18.16
CA TYR A 266 -1.69 -11.23 17.50
C TYR A 266 -1.70 -9.91 18.29
N LEU A 267 -1.95 -9.95 19.60
CA LEU A 267 -1.89 -8.77 20.47
C LEU A 267 -0.51 -8.10 20.40
N LYS A 268 0.56 -8.89 20.50
CA LYS A 268 1.93 -8.35 20.39
C LYS A 268 2.16 -7.66 19.05
N HIS A 269 1.74 -8.27 17.95
CA HIS A 269 1.87 -7.68 16.62
C HIS A 269 1.08 -6.38 16.47
N TYR A 270 -0.16 -6.35 16.97
CA TYR A 270 -0.99 -5.15 17.03
C TYR A 270 -0.32 -4.01 17.80
N ARG A 271 0.19 -4.30 19.00
CA ARG A 271 0.94 -3.35 19.84
C ARG A 271 2.17 -2.78 19.13
N LEU A 272 2.96 -3.64 18.46
CA LEU A 272 4.13 -3.20 17.69
C LEU A 272 3.74 -2.25 16.55
N LYS A 273 2.66 -2.54 15.81
CA LYS A 273 2.13 -1.64 14.77
C LYS A 273 1.69 -0.30 15.37
N ALA A 274 1.00 -0.33 16.49
CA ALA A 274 0.53 0.88 17.17
C ALA A 274 1.68 1.76 17.70
N VAL A 275 2.70 1.13 18.33
CA VAL A 275 3.93 1.84 18.73
C VAL A 275 4.60 2.49 17.52
N ARG A 276 4.73 1.77 16.40
CA ARG A 276 5.34 2.33 15.20
C ARG A 276 4.55 3.52 14.66
N SER A 277 3.23 3.41 14.63
CA SER A 277 2.36 4.51 14.23
C SER A 277 2.53 5.73 15.14
N ALA A 278 2.59 5.53 16.46
CA ALA A 278 2.82 6.59 17.43
C ALA A 278 4.20 7.23 17.26
N LEU A 279 5.25 6.46 16.99
CA LEU A 279 6.60 6.98 16.73
C LEU A 279 6.65 7.79 15.43
N LEU A 280 5.91 7.39 14.39
CA LEU A 280 5.82 8.10 13.12
C LEU A 280 4.90 9.33 13.14
N SER A 281 4.03 9.45 14.14
CA SER A 281 3.10 10.59 14.29
C SER A 281 3.55 11.57 15.36
N GLY A 282 4.48 11.18 16.21
CA GLY A 282 4.94 11.94 17.37
C GLY A 282 5.94 13.03 16.98
N GLY A 283 5.69 14.27 17.45
CA GLY A 283 6.64 15.39 17.34
C GLY A 283 7.89 15.19 18.23
N ALA A 284 8.74 16.21 18.27
CA ALA A 284 10.10 16.21 18.88
C ALA A 284 10.23 15.79 20.36
N VAL A 285 9.13 15.55 21.08
CA VAL A 285 9.09 15.25 22.52
C VAL A 285 8.79 13.78 22.83
N VAL A 286 8.56 12.93 21.83
CA VAL A 286 8.16 11.53 22.05
C VAL A 286 9.36 10.66 22.37
N SER A 287 9.30 9.92 23.51
CA SER A 287 10.29 8.93 23.90
C SER A 287 9.87 7.53 23.48
N VAL A 288 10.78 6.79 22.85
CA VAL A 288 10.58 5.37 22.49
C VAL A 288 10.15 4.54 23.71
N SER A 289 10.80 4.77 24.84
CA SER A 289 10.52 4.02 26.10
C SER A 289 9.11 4.30 26.60
N SER A 290 8.69 5.57 26.62
CA SER A 290 7.35 5.95 27.09
C SER A 290 6.25 5.35 26.21
N VAL A 291 6.40 5.41 24.90
CA VAL A 291 5.43 4.81 23.96
C VAL A 291 5.38 3.29 24.12
N ALA A 292 6.53 2.63 24.25
CA ALA A 292 6.56 1.17 24.43
C ALA A 292 5.87 0.75 25.75
N LEU A 293 6.12 1.46 26.84
CA LEU A 293 5.47 1.19 28.13
C LEU A 293 3.95 1.44 28.08
N GLU A 294 3.52 2.52 27.44
CA GLU A 294 2.10 2.85 27.23
C GLU A 294 1.35 1.73 26.48
N TRP A 295 2.02 1.09 25.53
CA TRP A 295 1.47 -0.05 24.78
C TRP A 295 1.74 -1.41 25.43
N GLY A 296 2.08 -1.45 26.73
CA GLY A 296 2.17 -2.66 27.52
C GLY A 296 3.43 -3.50 27.31
N PHE A 297 4.53 -2.90 26.81
CA PHE A 297 5.83 -3.58 26.73
C PHE A 297 6.65 -3.33 28.00
N GLY A 298 6.58 -4.26 28.95
CA GLY A 298 7.31 -4.13 30.25
C GLY A 298 8.84 -4.31 30.15
N HIS A 299 9.35 -4.92 29.07
CA HIS A 299 10.78 -5.20 28.87
C HIS A 299 11.30 -4.55 27.57
N LEU A 300 11.91 -3.37 27.69
CA LEU A 300 12.34 -2.55 26.56
C LEU A 300 13.37 -3.23 25.64
N GLY A 301 14.28 -4.05 26.19
CA GLY A 301 15.26 -4.79 25.38
C GLY A 301 14.61 -5.85 24.49
N ARG A 302 13.64 -6.60 25.04
CA ARG A 302 12.86 -7.59 24.29
C ARG A 302 11.96 -6.91 23.24
N PHE A 303 11.33 -5.81 23.62
CA PHE A 303 10.57 -4.98 22.70
C PHE A 303 11.41 -4.51 21.49
N ALA A 304 12.60 -3.97 21.73
CA ALA A 304 13.48 -3.48 20.64
C ALA A 304 13.89 -4.61 19.69
N SER A 305 14.14 -5.83 20.21
CA SER A 305 14.42 -7.02 19.39
C SER A 305 13.20 -7.44 18.58
N ASP A 306 11.99 -7.52 19.19
CA ASP A 306 10.74 -7.88 18.53
C ASP A 306 10.37 -6.84 17.46
N TYR A 307 10.57 -5.55 17.76
CA TYR A 307 10.33 -4.46 16.82
C TYR A 307 11.24 -4.56 15.60
N ARG A 308 12.54 -4.82 15.80
CA ARG A 308 13.50 -4.98 14.69
C ARG A 308 13.14 -6.19 13.82
N LYS A 309 12.71 -7.30 14.42
CA LYS A 309 12.24 -8.48 13.67
C LYS A 309 11.00 -8.17 12.84
N ALA A 310 10.07 -7.38 13.40
CA ALA A 310 8.80 -7.05 12.73
C ALA A 310 8.96 -6.01 11.58
N PHE A 311 9.89 -5.06 11.72
CA PHE A 311 9.96 -3.89 10.82
C PHE A 311 11.31 -3.70 10.13
N GLY A 312 12.31 -4.53 10.38
CA GLY A 312 13.64 -4.44 9.78
C GLY A 312 14.48 -3.26 10.29
N GLU A 313 13.96 -2.46 11.23
CA GLU A 313 14.61 -1.26 11.78
C GLU A 313 14.44 -1.15 13.30
N SER A 314 15.29 -0.37 13.97
CA SER A 314 15.13 -0.12 15.42
C SER A 314 14.03 0.92 15.68
N PRO A 315 13.38 0.88 16.88
CA PRO A 315 12.42 1.93 17.26
C PRO A 315 13.01 3.35 17.21
N SER A 316 14.26 3.49 17.63
CA SER A 316 15.00 4.77 17.57
C SER A 316 15.27 5.20 16.13
N GLY A 317 15.54 4.27 15.21
CA GLY A 317 15.69 4.54 13.79
C GLY A 317 14.39 5.05 13.15
N THR A 318 13.24 4.44 13.55
CA THR A 318 11.93 4.93 13.10
C THR A 318 11.68 6.37 13.57
N LEU A 319 12.01 6.70 14.82
CA LEU A 319 11.83 8.05 15.38
C LEU A 319 12.78 9.08 14.72
N ALA A 320 14.02 8.68 14.40
CA ALA A 320 15.01 9.57 13.80
C ALA A 320 14.65 10.02 12.37
N ARG A 321 13.79 9.30 11.66
CA ARG A 321 13.31 9.69 10.30
C ARG A 321 12.39 10.92 10.28
N LEU A 322 11.94 11.37 11.46
CA LEU A 322 11.07 12.54 11.61
C LEU A 322 11.82 13.80 12.10
N ARG A 323 13.10 13.63 12.41
CA ARG A 323 14.02 14.71 12.78
C ARG A 323 14.92 15.07 11.60
#